data_6cbe73abb8f22c177e690578b45e77d4
#
_entry.id   6cbe73abb8f22c177e690578b45e77d4
#
_cell.length_a   1.000
_cell.length_b   1.000
_cell.length_c   1.000
_cell.angle_alpha   90.00
_cell.angle_beta   90.00
_cell.angle_gamma   90.00
#
_symmetry.space_group_name_H-M   'P 1'
#
loop_
_entity.id
_entity.type
_entity.pdbx_description
1 polymer ?
#
loop_
_entity_poly.entity_id
_entity_poly.type
_entity_poly.pdbx_seq_one_letter_code
_entity_poly.pdbx_strand_id
1 'polypeptide(L)'
;MNIEKIKDTLLECYSKDLCYPKMQYRWNNDNKYFGMSLITDLIVNDYFGGNICKIYVTGISHYYNLIDNEIIDLTSKQFNFDIDYKNYEIINREKILTDDTKYRYNILKKRLVNKLLKQVDEEVFNCKLCDKLVDKFPNDTTVFIGKNNDMVLVGEAPANNGWRKSHKLWKDVNDKVLPSGVVLQKLFDIIDREIFETTFLESVKCYPLERKNLKICSKNCKNIMLEQLKILNPKLIITLGEFPTRNLLDFKFDKFADVVGNTYEVNSYKILPIYHPSPISPKCYSGNVPIFEKVRNIW
;
A
#
# COMPACT_ATOMS: atom_id res chain seq x y z
N MET A 1 -5.43 8.09 -7.12
CA MET A 1 -4.69 9.05 -6.26
C MET A 1 -4.12 10.12 -7.17
N ASN A 2 -4.21 11.39 -6.79
CA ASN A 2 -3.66 12.52 -7.54
C ASN A 2 -2.58 13.23 -6.72
N ILE A 3 -1.81 14.07 -7.39
CA ILE A 3 -0.66 14.78 -6.81
C ILE A 3 -1.08 15.75 -5.71
N GLU A 4 -2.21 16.44 -5.85
CA GLU A 4 -2.69 17.41 -4.85
C GLU A 4 -3.08 16.71 -3.54
N LYS A 5 -3.75 15.55 -3.60
CA LYS A 5 -4.06 14.75 -2.39
C LYS A 5 -2.79 14.34 -1.64
N ILE A 6 -1.73 13.94 -2.37
CA ILE A 6 -0.43 13.64 -1.75
C ILE A 6 0.19 14.87 -1.11
N LYS A 7 0.22 16.00 -1.81
CA LYS A 7 0.78 17.27 -1.33
C LYS A 7 0.14 17.73 -0.03
N ASP A 8 -1.20 17.78 0.01
CA ASP A 8 -1.94 18.21 1.19
C ASP A 8 -1.69 17.28 2.38
N THR A 9 -1.70 15.96 2.13
CA THR A 9 -1.43 14.98 3.18
C THR A 9 0.02 15.02 3.67
N LEU A 10 1.00 15.25 2.79
CA LEU A 10 2.40 15.39 3.16
C LEU A 10 2.62 16.60 4.07
N LEU A 11 1.96 17.73 3.78
CA LEU A 11 2.06 18.94 4.61
C LEU A 11 1.65 18.68 6.07
N GLU A 12 0.69 17.78 6.29
CA GLU A 12 0.29 17.35 7.63
C GLU A 12 1.27 16.34 8.28
N CYS A 13 2.11 15.71 7.47
CA CYS A 13 3.10 14.72 7.92
C CYS A 13 4.46 15.33 8.25
N TYR A 14 4.74 16.55 7.76
CA TYR A 14 6.02 17.22 7.98
C TYR A 14 6.21 17.62 9.44
N SER A 15 7.42 17.43 9.93
CA SER A 15 7.82 17.79 11.29
C SER A 15 9.33 18.02 11.37
N LYS A 16 9.79 18.72 12.40
CA LYS A 16 11.19 19.12 12.56
C LYS A 16 12.18 17.97 12.50
N ASP A 17 11.82 16.80 13.04
CA ASP A 17 12.64 15.57 13.03
C ASP A 17 12.87 15.00 11.62
N LEU A 18 12.01 15.33 10.66
CA LEU A 18 12.13 14.93 9.26
C LEU A 18 12.91 15.93 8.41
N CYS A 19 13.10 17.15 8.88
CA CYS A 19 13.91 18.16 8.19
C CYS A 19 15.35 17.67 8.05
N TYR A 20 16.01 18.06 6.95
CA TYR A 20 17.43 17.78 6.77
C TYR A 20 18.24 18.21 8.01
N PRO A 21 19.07 17.33 8.62
CA PRO A 21 19.63 17.59 9.95
C PRO A 21 20.37 18.91 10.09
N LYS A 22 21.16 19.30 9.09
CA LYS A 22 21.90 20.56 9.10
C LYS A 22 21.02 21.81 8.98
N MET A 23 19.73 21.64 8.69
CA MET A 23 18.76 22.70 8.47
C MET A 23 17.64 22.74 9.51
N GLN A 24 17.60 21.80 10.47
CA GLN A 24 16.54 21.70 11.48
C GLN A 24 16.39 22.98 12.33
N TYR A 25 17.46 23.79 12.51
CA TYR A 25 17.41 25.04 13.24
C TYR A 25 16.56 26.13 12.54
N ARG A 26 16.33 26.00 11.23
CA ARG A 26 15.49 26.91 10.43
C ARG A 26 14.04 26.45 10.29
N TRP A 27 13.78 25.16 10.56
CA TRP A 27 12.44 24.60 10.43
C TRP A 27 11.51 25.15 11.51
N ASN A 28 10.31 25.57 11.10
CA ASN A 28 9.25 26.06 12.01
C ASN A 28 7.86 25.77 11.41
N ASN A 29 6.81 26.03 12.18
CA ASN A 29 5.42 25.76 11.76
C ASN A 29 4.94 26.68 10.62
N ASP A 30 5.54 27.83 10.43
CA ASP A 30 5.18 28.77 9.36
C ASP A 30 5.81 28.34 8.01
N ASN A 31 6.91 27.59 8.07
CA ASN A 31 7.57 27.01 6.90
C ASN A 31 7.90 25.53 7.10
N LYS A 32 6.86 24.69 7.07
CA LYS A 32 6.98 23.24 7.23
C LYS A 32 7.70 22.57 6.06
N TYR A 33 7.78 23.20 4.90
CA TYR A 33 8.44 22.65 3.71
C TYR A 33 9.97 22.65 3.81
N PHE A 34 10.52 23.45 4.73
CA PHE A 34 11.96 23.69 4.80
C PHE A 34 12.75 22.42 5.09
N GLY A 35 13.68 22.08 4.17
CA GLY A 35 14.53 20.90 4.27
C GLY A 35 13.84 19.55 4.04
N MET A 36 12.64 19.56 3.44
CA MET A 36 11.84 18.37 3.12
C MET A 36 11.98 17.88 1.68
N SER A 37 12.57 18.69 0.76
CA SER A 37 12.49 18.45 -0.69
C SER A 37 12.93 17.03 -1.06
N LEU A 38 14.10 16.58 -0.66
CA LEU A 38 14.64 15.28 -1.06
C LEU A 38 13.73 14.09 -0.68
N ILE A 39 13.25 14.03 0.57
CA ILE A 39 12.39 12.93 1.01
C ILE A 39 10.98 13.02 0.44
N THR A 40 10.51 14.21 0.12
CA THR A 40 9.25 14.44 -0.60
C THR A 40 9.35 13.94 -2.03
N ASP A 41 10.43 14.25 -2.73
CA ASP A 41 10.61 13.86 -4.13
C ASP A 41 10.83 12.37 -4.30
N LEU A 42 11.44 11.71 -3.32
CA LEU A 42 11.49 10.25 -3.26
C LEU A 42 10.08 9.63 -3.18
N ILE A 43 9.18 10.24 -2.42
CA ILE A 43 7.78 9.80 -2.33
C ILE A 43 7.04 10.07 -3.63
N VAL A 44 7.16 11.26 -4.20
CA VAL A 44 6.56 11.59 -5.51
C VAL A 44 7.03 10.61 -6.58
N ASN A 45 8.33 10.32 -6.62
CA ASN A 45 8.90 9.34 -7.55
C ASN A 45 8.36 7.91 -7.34
N ASP A 46 8.05 7.49 -6.09
CA ASP A 46 7.43 6.19 -5.82
C ASP A 46 6.04 6.04 -6.46
N TYR A 47 5.26 7.12 -6.49
CA TYR A 47 3.87 7.07 -6.94
C TYR A 47 3.65 7.46 -8.39
N PHE A 48 4.52 8.30 -8.93
CA PHE A 48 4.34 8.90 -10.26
C PHE A 48 5.53 8.65 -11.20
N GLY A 49 6.62 8.07 -10.70
CA GLY A 49 7.82 7.86 -11.52
C GLY A 49 8.56 9.15 -11.85
N GLY A 50 9.10 9.21 -13.07
CA GLY A 50 9.87 10.36 -13.58
C GLY A 50 11.28 10.45 -13.01
N ASN A 51 11.95 11.59 -13.24
CA ASN A 51 13.30 11.87 -12.79
C ASN A 51 13.30 12.70 -11.51
N ILE A 52 14.22 12.38 -10.59
CA ILE A 52 14.54 13.27 -9.47
C ILE A 52 15.61 14.24 -9.95
N CYS A 53 15.31 15.54 -9.88
CA CYS A 53 16.20 16.62 -10.31
C CYS A 53 16.71 17.38 -9.09
N LYS A 54 17.94 17.88 -9.19
CA LYS A 54 18.59 18.71 -8.17
C LYS A 54 19.02 20.02 -8.77
N ILE A 55 18.78 21.11 -8.06
CA ILE A 55 19.29 22.46 -8.34
C ILE A 55 19.90 23.07 -7.07
N TYR A 56 20.59 24.18 -7.23
CA TYR A 56 21.06 25.00 -6.11
C TYR A 56 20.25 26.30 -6.06
N VAL A 57 19.55 26.49 -4.95
CA VAL A 57 18.79 27.73 -4.69
C VAL A 57 19.44 28.44 -3.53
N THR A 58 20.01 29.64 -3.78
CA THR A 58 20.76 30.40 -2.78
C THR A 58 21.86 29.61 -2.05
N GLY A 59 22.56 28.72 -2.79
CA GLY A 59 23.63 27.88 -2.26
C GLY A 59 23.15 26.60 -1.51
N ILE A 60 21.84 26.35 -1.45
CA ILE A 60 21.25 25.19 -0.82
C ILE A 60 20.78 24.20 -1.90
N SER A 61 21.08 22.91 -1.72
CA SER A 61 20.54 21.87 -2.61
C SER A 61 19.03 21.78 -2.43
N HIS A 62 18.31 21.88 -3.54
CA HIS A 62 16.87 21.72 -3.62
C HIS A 62 16.54 20.65 -4.65
N TYR A 63 15.51 19.85 -4.38
CA TYR A 63 15.10 18.71 -5.20
C TYR A 63 13.66 18.91 -5.66
N TYR A 64 13.35 18.35 -6.84
CA TYR A 64 12.02 18.30 -7.44
C TYR A 64 11.93 17.14 -8.42
N ASN A 65 10.72 16.78 -8.86
CA ASN A 65 10.50 15.73 -9.87
C ASN A 65 10.25 16.36 -11.24
N LEU A 66 10.77 15.70 -12.28
CA LEU A 66 10.43 15.96 -13.68
C LEU A 66 9.65 14.74 -14.22
N ILE A 67 8.36 14.91 -14.45
CA ILE A 67 7.42 13.87 -14.86
C ILE A 67 6.75 14.31 -16.15
N ASP A 68 6.89 13.53 -17.22
CA ASP A 68 6.34 13.84 -18.55
C ASP A 68 6.70 15.28 -19.04
N ASN A 69 7.94 15.71 -18.75
CA ASN A 69 8.46 17.08 -18.99
C ASN A 69 7.80 18.19 -18.17
N GLU A 70 6.97 17.87 -17.19
CA GLU A 70 6.40 18.82 -16.25
C GLU A 70 7.19 18.85 -14.93
N ILE A 71 7.42 20.05 -14.40
CA ILE A 71 8.08 20.27 -13.11
C ILE A 71 7.06 20.06 -11.99
N ILE A 72 7.34 19.12 -11.12
CA ILE A 72 6.56 18.82 -9.92
C ILE A 72 7.41 19.12 -8.69
N ASP A 73 7.19 20.26 -8.07
CA ASP A 73 7.88 20.67 -6.84
C ASP A 73 6.85 20.93 -5.73
N LEU A 74 6.66 19.95 -4.87
CA LEU A 74 5.71 20.03 -3.76
C LEU A 74 6.25 20.85 -2.58
N THR A 75 7.52 21.25 -2.62
CA THR A 75 8.21 21.95 -1.55
C THR A 75 8.72 23.35 -1.94
N SER A 76 8.37 23.85 -3.14
CA SER A 76 8.77 25.19 -3.63
C SER A 76 8.42 26.31 -2.65
N LYS A 77 7.31 26.17 -1.90
CA LYS A 77 6.89 27.13 -0.87
C LYS A 77 7.86 27.30 0.30
N GLN A 78 8.95 26.49 0.38
CA GLN A 78 10.02 26.76 1.34
C GLN A 78 10.76 28.07 1.03
N PHE A 79 10.66 28.56 -0.18
CA PHE A 79 11.21 29.83 -0.64
C PHE A 79 10.10 30.87 -0.79
N ASN A 80 10.42 32.15 -0.58
CA ASN A 80 9.49 33.25 -0.71
C ASN A 80 9.69 34.03 -2.04
N PHE A 81 10.28 33.34 -3.03
CA PHE A 81 10.52 33.86 -4.39
C PHE A 81 10.40 32.73 -5.41
N ASP A 82 10.26 33.08 -6.68
CA ASP A 82 10.17 32.15 -7.78
C ASP A 82 11.50 31.45 -8.05
N ILE A 83 11.46 30.12 -8.18
CA ILE A 83 12.65 29.31 -8.40
C ILE A 83 12.94 29.25 -9.90
N ASP A 84 14.19 29.47 -10.29
CA ASP A 84 14.70 29.18 -11.64
C ASP A 84 15.14 27.71 -11.69
N TYR A 85 14.38 26.88 -12.42
CA TYR A 85 14.64 25.46 -12.59
C TYR A 85 15.61 25.12 -13.73
N LYS A 86 16.29 26.14 -14.31
CA LYS A 86 17.35 25.90 -15.29
C LYS A 86 18.59 25.30 -14.62
N ASN A 87 19.44 24.64 -15.40
CA ASN A 87 20.72 24.09 -14.92
C ASN A 87 20.55 23.03 -13.80
N TYR A 88 19.64 22.10 -13.98
CA TYR A 88 19.44 20.99 -13.06
C TYR A 88 20.32 19.78 -13.38
N GLU A 89 20.53 18.94 -12.38
CA GLU A 89 21.18 17.64 -12.47
C GLU A 89 20.14 16.55 -12.21
N ILE A 90 20.05 15.55 -13.12
CA ILE A 90 19.25 14.35 -12.86
C ILE A 90 20.02 13.44 -11.91
N ILE A 91 19.42 13.09 -10.80
CA ILE A 91 20.05 12.34 -9.72
C ILE A 91 19.60 10.88 -9.73
N ASN A 92 20.56 9.96 -9.64
CA ASN A 92 20.25 8.55 -9.42
C ASN A 92 19.69 8.37 -8.01
N ARG A 93 18.49 7.78 -7.93
CA ARG A 93 17.74 7.54 -6.69
C ARG A 93 18.57 6.78 -5.63
N GLU A 94 19.29 5.74 -6.04
CA GLU A 94 20.06 4.90 -5.10
C GLU A 94 21.21 5.68 -4.45
N LYS A 95 21.83 6.60 -5.19
CA LYS A 95 22.92 7.43 -4.66
C LYS A 95 22.48 8.41 -3.57
N ILE A 96 21.21 8.82 -3.56
CA ILE A 96 20.69 9.76 -2.56
C ILE A 96 20.05 9.07 -1.35
N LEU A 97 19.83 7.76 -1.42
CA LEU A 97 19.31 6.95 -0.30
C LEU A 97 20.41 6.58 0.70
N THR A 98 21.10 7.61 1.25
CA THR A 98 21.98 7.43 2.41
C THR A 98 21.18 6.98 3.63
N ASP A 99 21.83 6.45 4.68
CA ASP A 99 21.15 5.94 5.87
C ASP A 99 20.22 6.97 6.50
N ASP A 100 20.68 8.22 6.66
CA ASP A 100 19.85 9.33 7.16
C ASP A 100 18.66 9.63 6.26
N THR A 101 18.89 9.75 4.95
CA THR A 101 17.81 10.02 3.98
C THR A 101 16.79 8.88 3.99
N LYS A 102 17.24 7.63 3.97
CA LYS A 102 16.39 6.44 4.01
C LYS A 102 15.55 6.38 5.29
N TYR A 103 16.15 6.70 6.42
CA TYR A 103 15.45 6.74 7.71
C TYR A 103 14.30 7.76 7.68
N ARG A 104 14.58 9.02 7.33
CA ARG A 104 13.58 10.10 7.26
C ARG A 104 12.50 9.84 6.21
N TYR A 105 12.89 9.37 5.03
CA TYR A 105 11.98 8.97 3.97
C TYR A 105 11.01 7.86 4.42
N ASN A 106 11.50 6.81 5.08
CA ASN A 106 10.66 5.72 5.56
C ASN A 106 9.64 6.20 6.60
N ILE A 107 10.03 7.10 7.50
CA ILE A 107 9.11 7.68 8.49
C ILE A 107 8.03 8.52 7.78
N LEU A 108 8.43 9.41 6.86
CA LEU A 108 7.49 10.25 6.12
C LEU A 108 6.52 9.40 5.30
N LYS A 109 7.03 8.40 4.58
CA LYS A 109 6.21 7.45 3.80
C LYS A 109 5.20 6.72 4.68
N LYS A 110 5.62 6.21 5.84
CA LYS A 110 4.74 5.54 6.79
C LYS A 110 3.64 6.48 7.30
N ARG A 111 3.98 7.72 7.65
CA ARG A 111 2.99 8.73 8.09
C ARG A 111 1.99 9.04 6.98
N LEU A 112 2.45 9.24 5.75
CA LEU A 112 1.62 9.49 4.58
C LEU A 112 0.65 8.33 4.33
N VAL A 113 1.14 7.10 4.24
CA VAL A 113 0.33 5.90 4.01
C VAL A 113 -0.75 5.76 5.09
N ASN A 114 -0.39 5.90 6.37
CA ASN A 114 -1.34 5.79 7.47
C ASN A 114 -2.45 6.85 7.38
N LYS A 115 -2.11 8.11 7.06
CA LYS A 115 -3.11 9.18 6.91
C LYS A 115 -4.03 8.96 5.72
N LEU A 116 -3.48 8.58 4.57
CA LEU A 116 -4.27 8.30 3.38
C LEU A 116 -5.21 7.11 3.59
N LEU A 117 -4.74 6.02 4.22
CA LEU A 117 -5.59 4.87 4.54
C LEU A 117 -6.68 5.23 5.54
N LYS A 118 -6.39 6.07 6.53
CA LYS A 118 -7.41 6.56 7.47
C LYS A 118 -8.53 7.33 6.76
N GLN A 119 -8.22 8.15 5.77
CA GLN A 119 -9.24 8.82 4.95
C GLN A 119 -10.13 7.81 4.20
N VAL A 120 -9.52 6.75 3.64
CA VAL A 120 -10.29 5.68 2.98
C VAL A 120 -11.14 4.89 3.99
N ASP A 121 -10.64 4.65 5.20
CA ASP A 121 -11.40 3.99 6.26
C ASP A 121 -12.64 4.82 6.66
N GLU A 122 -12.51 6.15 6.77
CA GLU A 122 -13.63 7.05 7.01
C GLU A 122 -14.69 6.99 5.90
N GLU A 123 -14.28 6.88 4.63
CA GLU A 123 -15.18 6.66 3.49
C GLU A 123 -15.94 5.32 3.63
N VAL A 124 -15.25 4.25 4.02
CA VAL A 124 -15.88 2.93 4.24
C VAL A 124 -16.88 2.96 5.37
N PHE A 125 -16.54 3.58 6.50
CA PHE A 125 -17.44 3.65 7.67
C PHE A 125 -18.70 4.46 7.37
N ASN A 126 -18.61 5.49 6.54
CA ASN A 126 -19.74 6.30 6.10
C ASN A 126 -20.48 5.73 4.87
N CYS A 127 -19.95 4.67 4.23
CA CYS A 127 -20.54 4.09 3.03
C CYS A 127 -21.91 3.42 3.33
N LYS A 128 -22.90 3.68 2.49
CA LYS A 128 -24.27 3.13 2.60
C LYS A 128 -24.67 2.23 1.44
N LEU A 129 -23.76 1.93 0.50
CA LEU A 129 -24.08 1.20 -0.73
C LEU A 129 -24.59 -0.23 -0.51
N CYS A 130 -24.30 -0.81 0.67
CA CYS A 130 -24.66 -2.20 1.00
C CYS A 130 -25.35 -2.33 2.37
N ASP A 131 -25.94 -1.27 2.94
CA ASP A 131 -26.41 -1.22 4.34
C ASP A 131 -27.28 -2.41 4.79
N LYS A 132 -28.14 -2.93 3.91
CA LYS A 132 -29.03 -4.06 4.23
C LYS A 132 -28.41 -5.44 3.90
N LEU A 133 -27.23 -5.46 3.31
CA LEU A 133 -26.59 -6.66 2.78
C LEU A 133 -25.38 -7.10 3.60
N VAL A 134 -24.90 -6.23 4.50
CA VAL A 134 -23.65 -6.41 5.22
C VAL A 134 -23.77 -6.04 6.70
N ASP A 135 -22.87 -6.62 7.51
CA ASP A 135 -22.55 -6.15 8.84
C ASP A 135 -21.24 -5.36 8.79
N LYS A 136 -21.29 -4.11 9.27
CA LYS A 136 -20.13 -3.24 9.40
C LYS A 136 -19.50 -3.44 10.78
N PHE A 137 -18.47 -4.25 10.85
CA PHE A 137 -17.76 -4.38 12.11
C PHE A 137 -17.17 -3.03 12.55
N PRO A 138 -17.32 -2.66 13.83
CA PRO A 138 -16.83 -1.40 14.38
C PRO A 138 -15.30 -1.45 14.55
N ASN A 139 -14.57 -1.33 13.47
CA ASN A 139 -13.10 -1.30 13.44
C ASN A 139 -12.59 0.05 12.99
N ASP A 140 -11.42 0.41 13.49
CA ASP A 140 -10.72 1.65 13.13
C ASP A 140 -10.01 1.56 11.76
N THR A 141 -9.93 0.38 11.16
CA THR A 141 -9.25 0.18 9.88
C THR A 141 -9.85 -0.91 9.02
N THR A 142 -9.73 -0.77 7.71
CA THR A 142 -10.08 -1.78 6.70
C THR A 142 -8.85 -2.44 6.05
N VAL A 143 -7.66 -2.05 6.48
CA VAL A 143 -6.37 -2.60 6.06
C VAL A 143 -5.53 -2.92 7.29
N PHE A 144 -5.03 -4.13 7.37
CA PHE A 144 -3.96 -4.46 8.30
C PHE A 144 -2.62 -4.08 7.66
N ILE A 145 -1.91 -3.13 8.25
CA ILE A 145 -0.61 -2.67 7.74
C ILE A 145 0.49 -3.48 8.42
N GLY A 146 1.26 -4.22 7.63
CA GLY A 146 2.42 -4.97 8.08
C GLY A 146 3.67 -4.09 8.29
N LYS A 147 4.80 -4.73 8.49
CA LYS A 147 6.10 -4.02 8.59
C LYS A 147 6.50 -3.37 7.27
N ASN A 148 6.20 -4.06 6.16
CA ASN A 148 6.51 -3.62 4.80
C ASN A 148 5.27 -3.76 3.92
N ASN A 149 5.12 -2.85 2.97
CA ASN A 149 4.04 -2.88 1.98
C ASN A 149 4.51 -3.42 0.62
N ASP A 150 5.71 -3.98 0.52
CA ASP A 150 6.25 -4.56 -0.71
C ASP A 150 5.44 -5.78 -1.19
N MET A 151 4.84 -6.50 -0.25
CA MET A 151 3.92 -7.62 -0.52
C MET A 151 2.60 -7.37 0.21
N VAL A 152 1.49 -7.48 -0.52
CA VAL A 152 0.13 -7.32 0.01
C VAL A 152 -0.70 -8.56 -0.27
N LEU A 153 -1.35 -9.08 0.76
CA LEU A 153 -2.33 -10.16 0.63
C LEU A 153 -3.73 -9.56 0.42
N VAL A 154 -4.46 -10.08 -0.55
CA VAL A 154 -5.85 -9.67 -0.82
C VAL A 154 -6.78 -10.86 -0.65
N GLY A 155 -7.65 -10.78 0.36
CA GLY A 155 -8.71 -11.75 0.64
C GLY A 155 -10.03 -11.43 -0.04
N GLU A 156 -11.03 -12.28 0.20
CA GLU A 156 -12.37 -12.16 -0.36
C GLU A 156 -13.21 -11.11 0.36
N ALA A 157 -13.51 -11.37 1.63
CA ALA A 157 -14.36 -10.55 2.50
C ALA A 157 -14.12 -10.92 3.97
N PRO A 158 -14.44 -10.03 4.93
CA PRO A 158 -14.37 -10.33 6.35
C PRO A 158 -15.15 -11.58 6.71
N ALA A 159 -14.55 -12.44 7.52
CA ALA A 159 -15.24 -13.58 8.14
C ALA A 159 -16.00 -13.13 9.39
N ASN A 160 -17.08 -13.84 9.73
CA ASN A 160 -17.88 -13.51 10.93
C ASN A 160 -17.08 -13.53 12.23
N ASN A 161 -16.09 -14.41 12.33
CA ASN A 161 -15.17 -14.48 13.48
C ASN A 161 -13.72 -14.28 13.02
N GLY A 162 -13.46 -13.20 12.30
CA GLY A 162 -12.16 -12.88 11.75
C GLY A 162 -11.54 -11.63 12.40
N TRP A 163 -10.43 -11.18 11.84
CA TRP A 163 -9.62 -10.08 12.35
C TRP A 163 -10.39 -8.76 12.51
N ARG A 164 -11.37 -8.50 11.65
CA ARG A 164 -12.20 -7.29 11.75
C ARG A 164 -13.11 -7.27 13.00
N LYS A 165 -13.33 -8.41 13.63
CA LYS A 165 -14.06 -8.54 14.90
C LYS A 165 -13.11 -8.73 16.09
N SER A 166 -12.01 -9.45 15.87
CA SER A 166 -11.00 -9.70 16.90
C SER A 166 -10.00 -8.56 17.06
N HIS A 167 -9.91 -7.64 16.09
CA HIS A 167 -8.87 -6.60 15.95
C HIS A 167 -7.45 -7.16 15.81
N LYS A 168 -7.31 -8.46 15.52
CA LYS A 168 -6.03 -9.16 15.37
C LYS A 168 -5.98 -9.95 14.07
N LEU A 169 -5.04 -9.63 13.22
CA LEU A 169 -4.86 -10.34 11.94
C LEU A 169 -4.67 -11.84 12.18
N TRP A 170 -5.34 -12.67 11.37
CA TRP A 170 -5.32 -14.13 11.42
C TRP A 170 -5.73 -14.76 12.75
N LYS A 171 -6.35 -14.01 13.66
CA LYS A 171 -6.85 -14.50 14.95
C LYS A 171 -8.34 -14.28 15.10
N ASP A 172 -8.99 -15.19 15.84
CA ASP A 172 -10.38 -15.06 16.23
C ASP A 172 -10.53 -14.21 17.52
N VAL A 173 -11.74 -14.01 17.98
CA VAL A 173 -12.05 -13.23 19.19
C VAL A 173 -11.49 -13.85 20.47
N ASN A 174 -11.12 -15.14 20.45
CA ASN A 174 -10.49 -15.85 21.56
C ASN A 174 -8.96 -15.90 21.43
N ASP A 175 -8.38 -15.07 20.57
CA ASP A 175 -6.93 -15.01 20.29
C ASP A 175 -6.34 -16.28 19.64
N LYS A 176 -7.18 -17.19 19.17
CA LYS A 176 -6.75 -18.39 18.47
C LYS A 176 -6.44 -18.08 17.00
N VAL A 177 -5.30 -18.58 16.52
CA VAL A 177 -4.94 -18.45 15.11
C VAL A 177 -5.96 -19.17 14.23
N LEU A 178 -6.50 -18.48 13.25
CA LEU A 178 -7.45 -19.03 12.28
C LEU A 178 -6.79 -20.12 11.44
N PRO A 179 -7.54 -21.17 11.05
CA PRO A 179 -6.98 -22.27 10.25
C PRO A 179 -6.30 -21.82 8.95
N SER A 180 -6.83 -20.78 8.30
CA SER A 180 -6.19 -20.17 7.11
C SER A 180 -4.86 -19.50 7.44
N GLY A 181 -4.74 -18.89 8.62
CA GLY A 181 -3.50 -18.29 9.11
C GLY A 181 -2.42 -19.34 9.35
N VAL A 182 -2.80 -20.50 9.93
CA VAL A 182 -1.85 -21.61 10.13
C VAL A 182 -1.30 -22.13 8.80
N VAL A 183 -2.15 -22.28 7.79
CA VAL A 183 -1.72 -22.73 6.45
C VAL A 183 -0.84 -21.68 5.79
N LEU A 184 -1.23 -20.39 5.85
CA LEU A 184 -0.45 -19.29 5.29
C LEU A 184 0.93 -19.19 5.93
N GLN A 185 1.05 -19.32 7.27
CA GLN A 185 2.36 -19.26 7.92
C GLN A 185 3.30 -20.33 7.38
N LYS A 186 2.83 -21.58 7.28
CA LYS A 186 3.65 -22.66 6.69
C LYS A 186 4.10 -22.39 5.26
N LEU A 187 3.31 -21.66 4.47
CA LEU A 187 3.69 -21.25 3.12
C LEU A 187 4.68 -20.08 3.17
N PHE A 188 4.49 -19.14 4.08
CA PHE A 188 5.37 -18.00 4.27
C PHE A 188 6.73 -18.39 4.84
N ASP A 189 6.81 -19.47 5.62
CA ASP A 189 8.08 -20.06 6.10
C ASP A 189 8.99 -20.48 4.92
N ILE A 190 8.41 -20.86 3.77
CA ILE A 190 9.17 -21.19 2.55
C ILE A 190 9.95 -19.99 2.01
N ILE A 191 9.43 -18.78 2.21
CA ILE A 191 10.01 -17.53 1.72
C ILE A 191 10.62 -16.67 2.84
N ASP A 192 10.84 -17.27 4.02
CA ASP A 192 11.43 -16.64 5.22
C ASP A 192 10.69 -15.35 5.63
N ARG A 193 9.33 -15.39 5.64
CA ARG A 193 8.48 -14.24 6.02
C ARG A 193 7.41 -14.63 7.03
N GLU A 194 6.96 -13.61 7.80
CA GLU A 194 5.89 -13.73 8.78
C GLU A 194 4.57 -13.17 8.26
N ILE A 195 3.49 -13.95 8.31
CA ILE A 195 2.15 -13.48 7.89
C ILE A 195 1.63 -12.34 8.76
N PHE A 196 1.97 -12.34 10.06
CA PHE A 196 1.55 -11.30 10.99
C PHE A 196 2.24 -9.95 10.75
N GLU A 197 3.29 -9.95 9.94
CA GLU A 197 4.04 -8.76 9.53
C GLU A 197 3.74 -8.34 8.08
N THR A 198 2.87 -9.10 7.39
CA THR A 198 2.51 -8.86 5.99
C THR A 198 1.22 -8.04 5.92
N THR A 199 1.20 -7.04 5.05
CA THR A 199 0.02 -6.20 4.84
C THR A 199 -1.12 -7.03 4.22
N PHE A 200 -2.32 -6.86 4.76
CA PHE A 200 -3.51 -7.57 4.34
C PHE A 200 -4.71 -6.65 4.18
N LEU A 201 -5.49 -6.86 3.13
CA LEU A 201 -6.79 -6.25 2.93
C LEU A 201 -7.77 -7.23 2.26
N GLU A 202 -9.02 -6.88 2.22
CA GLU A 202 -10.08 -7.69 1.62
C GLU A 202 -10.74 -6.98 0.45
N SER A 203 -11.18 -7.74 -0.56
CA SER A 203 -11.89 -7.20 -1.72
C SER A 203 -13.20 -6.53 -1.32
N VAL A 204 -13.93 -7.10 -0.39
CA VAL A 204 -15.14 -6.53 0.23
C VAL A 204 -14.81 -6.03 1.62
N LYS A 205 -15.25 -4.82 1.97
CA LYS A 205 -14.84 -4.15 3.23
C LYS A 205 -15.70 -4.47 4.43
N CYS A 206 -16.90 -4.98 4.23
CA CYS A 206 -17.86 -5.32 5.27
C CYS A 206 -18.19 -6.82 5.21
N TYR A 207 -18.68 -7.41 6.30
CA TYR A 207 -19.10 -8.80 6.33
C TYR A 207 -20.43 -8.98 5.56
N PRO A 208 -20.47 -9.74 4.44
CA PRO A 208 -21.71 -10.00 3.74
C PRO A 208 -22.60 -10.96 4.56
N LEU A 209 -23.84 -10.56 4.87
CA LEU A 209 -24.78 -11.36 5.65
C LEU A 209 -25.13 -12.68 4.95
N GLU A 210 -25.17 -12.67 3.62
CA GLU A 210 -25.38 -13.83 2.79
C GLU A 210 -24.35 -13.91 1.66
N ARG A 211 -23.88 -15.11 1.33
CA ARG A 211 -22.88 -15.31 0.27
C ARG A 211 -23.32 -14.77 -1.10
N LYS A 212 -24.63 -14.82 -1.42
CA LYS A 212 -25.17 -14.26 -2.68
C LYS A 212 -24.90 -12.75 -2.83
N ASN A 213 -24.73 -12.01 -1.72
CA ASN A 213 -24.48 -10.58 -1.70
C ASN A 213 -23.05 -10.21 -2.08
N LEU A 214 -22.12 -11.18 -2.02
CA LEU A 214 -20.69 -10.98 -2.18
C LEU A 214 -20.37 -10.27 -3.51
N LYS A 215 -21.02 -10.67 -4.61
CA LYS A 215 -20.76 -10.11 -5.94
C LYS A 215 -21.12 -8.62 -6.04
N ILE A 216 -22.28 -8.22 -5.48
CA ILE A 216 -22.70 -6.82 -5.49
C ILE A 216 -21.83 -5.98 -4.54
N CYS A 217 -21.52 -6.50 -3.35
CA CYS A 217 -20.65 -5.83 -2.39
C CYS A 217 -19.25 -5.61 -2.97
N SER A 218 -18.69 -6.61 -3.67
CA SER A 218 -17.39 -6.47 -4.33
C SER A 218 -17.40 -5.40 -5.42
N LYS A 219 -18.45 -5.34 -6.24
CA LYS A 219 -18.58 -4.28 -7.25
C LYS A 219 -18.56 -2.90 -6.61
N ASN A 220 -19.29 -2.72 -5.50
CA ASN A 220 -19.34 -1.46 -4.75
C ASN A 220 -18.02 -1.10 -4.07
N CYS A 221 -17.26 -2.10 -3.59
CA CYS A 221 -15.99 -1.91 -2.91
C CYS A 221 -14.77 -1.83 -3.86
N LYS A 222 -14.93 -2.10 -5.16
CA LYS A 222 -13.79 -2.22 -6.09
C LYS A 222 -12.90 -0.98 -6.11
N ASN A 223 -13.48 0.21 -6.20
CA ASN A 223 -12.71 1.45 -6.24
C ASN A 223 -11.97 1.71 -4.93
N ILE A 224 -12.58 1.39 -3.79
CA ILE A 224 -11.97 1.50 -2.47
C ILE A 224 -10.75 0.57 -2.37
N MET A 225 -10.90 -0.69 -2.77
CA MET A 225 -9.79 -1.66 -2.78
C MET A 225 -8.64 -1.18 -3.69
N LEU A 226 -8.95 -0.70 -4.88
CA LEU A 226 -7.94 -0.19 -5.82
C LEU A 226 -7.24 1.07 -5.28
N GLU A 227 -7.97 1.96 -4.59
CA GLU A 227 -7.36 3.12 -3.93
C GLU A 227 -6.42 2.70 -2.81
N GLN A 228 -6.81 1.74 -1.96
CA GLN A 228 -5.94 1.19 -0.92
C GLN A 228 -4.67 0.59 -1.51
N LEU A 229 -4.78 -0.18 -2.61
CA LEU A 229 -3.60 -0.74 -3.29
C LEU A 229 -2.71 0.36 -3.88
N LYS A 230 -3.27 1.42 -4.44
CA LYS A 230 -2.49 2.59 -4.91
C LYS A 230 -1.75 3.28 -3.77
N ILE A 231 -2.39 3.43 -2.60
CA ILE A 231 -1.75 4.03 -1.41
C ILE A 231 -0.62 3.15 -0.89
N LEU A 232 -0.83 1.83 -0.81
CA LEU A 232 0.16 0.87 -0.34
C LEU A 232 1.34 0.72 -1.31
N ASN A 233 1.08 0.87 -2.61
CA ASN A 233 2.04 0.75 -3.71
C ASN A 233 2.92 -0.52 -3.62
N PRO A 234 2.32 -1.73 -3.58
CA PRO A 234 3.06 -2.97 -3.43
C PRO A 234 3.82 -3.35 -4.70
N LYS A 235 4.92 -4.11 -4.52
CA LYS A 235 5.63 -4.77 -5.63
C LYS A 235 4.93 -6.07 -6.05
N LEU A 236 4.30 -6.76 -5.08
CA LEU A 236 3.57 -8.00 -5.30
C LEU A 236 2.25 -8.01 -4.55
N ILE A 237 1.19 -8.37 -5.25
CA ILE A 237 -0.13 -8.65 -4.68
C ILE A 237 -0.36 -10.16 -4.76
N ILE A 238 -0.58 -10.82 -3.63
CA ILE A 238 -0.97 -12.22 -3.59
C ILE A 238 -2.48 -12.29 -3.33
N THR A 239 -3.25 -12.85 -4.27
CA THR A 239 -4.69 -13.01 -4.11
C THR A 239 -5.03 -14.38 -3.51
N LEU A 240 -5.80 -14.38 -2.42
CA LEU A 240 -6.17 -15.60 -1.67
C LEU A 240 -7.43 -16.25 -2.26
N GLY A 241 -7.26 -17.02 -3.32
CA GLY A 241 -8.34 -17.73 -4.00
C GLY A 241 -8.91 -17.00 -5.20
N GLU A 242 -9.92 -17.61 -5.81
CA GLU A 242 -10.49 -17.21 -7.09
C GLU A 242 -11.18 -15.83 -7.04
N PHE A 243 -11.93 -15.55 -5.97
CA PHE A 243 -12.75 -14.34 -5.90
C PHE A 243 -11.92 -13.04 -5.94
N PRO A 244 -10.91 -12.81 -5.09
CA PRO A 244 -10.06 -11.63 -5.18
C PRO A 244 -9.27 -11.60 -6.50
N THR A 245 -8.90 -12.74 -7.06
CA THR A 245 -8.24 -12.82 -8.37
C THR A 245 -9.13 -12.25 -9.48
N ARG A 246 -10.40 -12.65 -9.55
CA ARG A 246 -11.37 -12.12 -10.53
C ARG A 246 -11.63 -10.62 -10.40
N ASN A 247 -11.43 -10.07 -9.21
CA ASN A 247 -11.61 -8.64 -8.97
C ASN A 247 -10.41 -7.80 -9.42
N LEU A 248 -9.21 -8.39 -9.43
CA LEU A 248 -7.96 -7.68 -9.71
C LEU A 248 -7.41 -7.90 -11.11
N LEU A 249 -7.60 -9.10 -11.70
CA LEU A 249 -7.21 -9.31 -13.09
C LEU A 249 -8.12 -8.52 -14.03
N ASP A 250 -7.56 -7.97 -15.09
CA ASP A 250 -8.24 -7.17 -16.12
C ASP A 250 -8.83 -8.01 -17.27
N PHE A 251 -8.62 -9.32 -17.20
CA PHE A 251 -9.15 -10.30 -18.16
C PHE A 251 -10.01 -11.36 -17.45
N LYS A 252 -10.87 -12.01 -18.23
CA LYS A 252 -11.69 -13.13 -17.78
C LYS A 252 -10.95 -14.45 -17.95
N PHE A 253 -11.19 -15.38 -17.05
CA PHE A 253 -10.72 -16.77 -17.15
C PHE A 253 -11.88 -17.73 -16.78
N ASP A 254 -11.88 -18.91 -17.39
CA ASP A 254 -12.94 -19.88 -17.16
C ASP A 254 -12.69 -20.69 -15.89
N LYS A 255 -11.52 -21.29 -15.75
CA LYS A 255 -11.14 -22.08 -14.59
C LYS A 255 -10.03 -21.40 -13.79
N PHE A 256 -10.17 -21.40 -12.47
CA PHE A 256 -9.14 -20.82 -11.60
C PHE A 256 -7.79 -21.54 -11.75
N ALA A 257 -7.82 -22.84 -12.06
CA ALA A 257 -6.61 -23.62 -12.32
C ALA A 257 -5.75 -23.10 -13.48
N ASP A 258 -6.35 -22.34 -14.42
CA ASP A 258 -5.64 -21.80 -15.60
C ASP A 258 -4.77 -20.59 -15.23
N VAL A 259 -5.07 -19.92 -14.10
CA VAL A 259 -4.42 -18.68 -13.70
C VAL A 259 -3.62 -18.80 -12.41
N VAL A 260 -3.93 -19.75 -11.54
CA VAL A 260 -3.27 -19.88 -10.24
C VAL A 260 -1.79 -20.23 -10.40
N GLY A 261 -0.93 -19.59 -9.62
CA GLY A 261 0.53 -19.81 -9.63
C GLY A 261 1.28 -19.10 -10.75
N ASN A 262 0.60 -18.39 -11.63
CA ASN A 262 1.21 -17.53 -12.63
C ASN A 262 1.19 -16.06 -12.16
N THR A 263 2.25 -15.31 -12.48
CA THR A 263 2.32 -13.88 -12.16
C THR A 263 1.81 -13.07 -13.34
N TYR A 264 0.93 -12.12 -13.06
CA TYR A 264 0.33 -11.21 -14.04
C TYR A 264 0.69 -9.77 -13.74
N GLU A 265 0.95 -8.97 -14.76
CA GLU A 265 1.15 -7.54 -14.63
C GLU A 265 -0.15 -6.80 -14.99
N VAL A 266 -0.73 -6.10 -14.01
CA VAL A 266 -1.98 -5.33 -14.18
C VAL A 266 -1.78 -3.96 -13.53
N ASN A 267 -1.92 -2.88 -14.29
CA ASN A 267 -1.79 -1.50 -13.77
C ASN A 267 -0.50 -1.28 -12.95
N SER A 268 0.65 -1.73 -13.43
CA SER A 268 1.96 -1.68 -12.75
C SER A 268 2.13 -2.58 -11.51
N TYR A 269 1.15 -3.39 -11.17
CA TYR A 269 1.26 -4.38 -10.09
C TYR A 269 1.58 -5.76 -10.64
N LYS A 270 2.41 -6.51 -9.92
CA LYS A 270 2.52 -7.97 -10.11
C LYS A 270 1.48 -8.64 -9.23
N ILE A 271 0.60 -9.44 -9.84
CA ILE A 271 -0.47 -10.17 -9.15
C ILE A 271 -0.19 -11.66 -9.26
N LEU A 272 -0.14 -12.35 -8.11
CA LEU A 272 0.07 -13.78 -7.99
C LEU A 272 -1.16 -14.43 -7.35
N PRO A 273 -2.02 -15.10 -8.12
CA PRO A 273 -3.10 -15.91 -7.58
C PRO A 273 -2.58 -17.17 -6.89
N ILE A 274 -3.08 -17.44 -5.68
CA ILE A 274 -2.85 -18.71 -4.96
C ILE A 274 -4.16 -19.40 -4.61
N TYR A 275 -4.14 -20.70 -4.39
CA TYR A 275 -5.30 -21.40 -3.84
C TYR A 275 -5.64 -20.84 -2.46
N HIS A 276 -6.94 -20.70 -2.18
CA HIS A 276 -7.37 -20.17 -0.88
C HIS A 276 -6.79 -21.02 0.27
N PRO A 277 -6.16 -20.41 1.28
CA PRO A 277 -5.43 -21.13 2.34
C PRO A 277 -6.34 -21.80 3.38
N SER A 278 -7.65 -21.77 3.19
CA SER A 278 -8.58 -22.48 4.07
C SER A 278 -8.39 -24.00 3.95
N PRO A 279 -8.30 -24.74 5.06
CA PRO A 279 -8.20 -26.21 5.05
C PRO A 279 -9.35 -26.94 4.35
N ILE A 280 -10.48 -26.26 4.11
CA ILE A 280 -11.59 -26.79 3.31
C ILE A 280 -11.18 -26.95 1.84
N SER A 281 -10.22 -26.14 1.36
CA SER A 281 -9.69 -26.27 0.00
C SER A 281 -8.69 -27.44 -0.08
N PRO A 282 -8.90 -28.45 -0.94
CA PRO A 282 -7.99 -29.58 -1.04
C PRO A 282 -6.55 -29.20 -1.42
N LYS A 283 -6.38 -28.07 -2.09
CA LYS A 283 -5.09 -27.55 -2.57
C LYS A 283 -4.54 -26.41 -1.71
N CYS A 284 -5.10 -26.19 -0.52
CA CYS A 284 -4.74 -25.03 0.34
C CYS A 284 -3.25 -24.98 0.69
N TYR A 285 -2.61 -26.11 0.90
CA TYR A 285 -1.17 -26.21 1.18
C TYR A 285 -0.41 -26.84 0.01
N SER A 286 -0.69 -28.10 -0.33
CA SER A 286 0.07 -28.85 -1.36
C SER A 286 0.06 -28.18 -2.73
N GLY A 287 -1.05 -27.53 -3.12
CA GLY A 287 -1.14 -26.78 -4.38
C GLY A 287 -0.38 -25.46 -4.36
N ASN A 288 -0.12 -24.89 -3.18
CA ASN A 288 0.57 -23.61 -3.02
C ASN A 288 2.07 -23.76 -2.79
N VAL A 289 2.57 -24.89 -2.26
CA VAL A 289 4.00 -25.11 -2.01
C VAL A 289 4.85 -24.80 -3.26
N PRO A 290 4.59 -25.40 -4.44
CA PRO A 290 5.41 -25.12 -5.62
C PRO A 290 5.32 -23.64 -6.10
N ILE A 291 4.24 -22.95 -5.75
CA ILE A 291 4.07 -21.51 -6.06
C ILE A 291 5.03 -20.69 -5.17
N PHE A 292 5.05 -20.96 -3.86
CA PHE A 292 5.91 -20.26 -2.92
C PHE A 292 7.41 -20.58 -3.13
N GLU A 293 7.76 -21.79 -3.54
CA GLU A 293 9.11 -22.14 -3.94
C GLU A 293 9.61 -21.30 -5.13
N LYS A 294 8.73 -21.02 -6.11
CA LYS A 294 9.06 -20.09 -7.22
C LYS A 294 9.22 -18.67 -6.72
N VAL A 295 8.36 -18.19 -5.81
CA VAL A 295 8.45 -16.83 -5.23
C VAL A 295 9.77 -16.65 -4.50
N ARG A 296 10.23 -17.65 -3.73
CA ARG A 296 11.53 -17.62 -3.03
C ARG A 296 12.71 -17.28 -3.93
N ASN A 297 12.68 -17.77 -5.17
CA ASN A 297 13.76 -17.55 -6.16
C ASN A 297 13.70 -16.18 -6.84
N ILE A 298 12.64 -15.41 -6.64
CA ILE A 298 12.39 -14.11 -7.28
C ILE A 298 12.55 -12.96 -6.28
N TRP A 299 12.45 -13.26 -4.98
CA TRP A 299 12.42 -12.34 -3.84
C TRP A 299 13.53 -12.62 -2.83
#